data_f027e086b2b8ed156b0968e71ed1af48
#
_entry.id   f027e086b2b8ed156b0968e71ed1af48
#
_cell.length_a   1.000
_cell.length_b   1.000
_cell.length_c   1.000
_cell.angle_alpha   90.00
_cell.angle_beta   90.00
_cell.angle_gamma   90.00
#
_symmetry.space_group_name_H-M   'P 1'
#
loop_
_entity.id
_entity.type
_entity.pdbx_description
1 polymer ?
#
loop_
_entity_poly.entity_id
_entity_poly.type
_entity_poly.pdbx_seq_one_letter_code
_entity_poly.pdbx_strand_id
1 'polypeptide(L)' 'MKNLIVDATRDKIFLTLIVNKNIYTCSHENSKINFEKLMILINDFLKVNSSSLDQIDV' A
#
# COMPACT_ATOMS: atom_id res chain seq x y z
N MET A 1 -13.84 -7.94 3.62
CA MET A 1 -12.78 -8.26 2.65
C MET A 1 -11.86 -7.06 2.49
N LYS A 2 -10.56 -7.29 2.59
CA LYS A 2 -9.55 -6.25 2.46
C LYS A 2 -8.60 -6.61 1.32
N ASN A 3 -8.46 -5.71 0.36
CA ASN A 3 -7.58 -5.90 -0.79
C ASN A 3 -6.53 -4.80 -0.85
N LEU A 4 -5.31 -5.16 -1.11
CA LEU A 4 -4.20 -4.23 -1.28
C LEU A 4 -3.73 -4.28 -2.73
N ILE A 5 -3.60 -3.12 -3.34
CA ILE A 5 -3.08 -2.97 -4.69
C ILE A 5 -1.80 -2.15 -4.61
N VAL A 6 -0.74 -2.64 -5.23
CA VAL A 6 0.53 -1.94 -5.33
C VAL A 6 0.83 -1.72 -6.81
N ASP A 7 1.01 -0.46 -7.18
CA ASP A 7 1.35 -0.08 -8.55
C ASP A 7 2.62 0.77 -8.52
N ALA A 8 3.70 0.22 -9.05
CA ALA A 8 5.00 0.89 -9.10
C ALA A 8 5.54 0.97 -10.53
N THR A 9 4.65 1.09 -11.51
CA THR A 9 5.02 1.05 -12.93
C THR A 9 5.39 2.40 -13.52
N ARG A 10 5.20 3.48 -12.76
CA ARG A 10 5.46 4.85 -13.22
C ARG A 10 6.44 5.55 -12.28
N ASP A 11 6.42 6.88 -12.31
CA ASP A 11 7.28 7.71 -11.48
C ASP A 11 6.88 7.71 -10.00
N LYS A 12 5.74 7.12 -9.67
CA LYS A 12 5.27 7.02 -8.29
C LYS A 12 4.87 5.58 -7.96
N ILE A 13 5.01 5.25 -6.68
CA ILE A 13 4.48 4.01 -6.12
C ILE A 13 3.13 4.34 -5.52
N PHE A 14 2.07 3.72 -6.03
CA PHE A 14 0.73 3.90 -5.51
C PHE A 14 0.34 2.69 -4.67
N LEU A 15 -0.16 2.96 -3.47
CA LEU A 15 -0.70 1.94 -2.58
C LEU A 15 -2.18 2.22 -2.41
N THR A 16 -3.00 1.20 -2.68
CA THR A 16 -4.46 1.32 -2.55
C THR A 16 -4.96 0.19 -1.66
N LEU A 17 -5.73 0.56 -0.66
CA LEU A 17 -6.38 -0.40 0.24
C LEU A 17 -7.88 -0.27 0.06
N ILE A 18 -8.53 -1.38 -0.25
CA ILE A 18 -9.99 -1.45 -0.38
C ILE A 18 -10.52 -2.29 0.78
N VAL A 19 -11.35 -1.67 1.60
CA VAL A 19 -12.01 -2.33 2.74
C VAL A 19 -13.51 -2.21 2.53
N ASN A 20 -14.13 -3.31 2.10
CA ASN A 20 -15.55 -3.32 1.73
C ASN A 20 -15.83 -2.27 0.66
N LYS A 21 -16.50 -1.16 0.99
CA LYS A 21 -16.81 -0.09 0.05
C LYS A 21 -15.90 1.11 0.18
N ASN A 22 -14.94 1.08 1.11
CA ASN A 22 -14.04 2.20 1.37
C ASN A 22 -12.72 2.00 0.62
N ILE A 23 -12.21 3.07 0.03
CA ILE A 23 -10.97 3.06 -0.73
C ILE A 23 -10.02 4.07 -0.11
N TYR A 24 -8.82 3.62 0.25
CA TYR A 24 -7.77 4.46 0.80
C TYR A 24 -6.56 4.38 -0.13
N THR A 25 -5.94 5.52 -0.43
CA THR A 25 -4.79 5.55 -1.33
C THR A 25 -3.69 6.42 -0.75
N CYS A 26 -2.46 6.11 -1.11
CA CYS A 26 -1.32 6.99 -0.89
C CYS A 26 -0.31 6.79 -2.00
N SER A 27 0.63 7.71 -2.13
CA SER A 27 1.68 7.59 -3.14
C SER A 27 3.02 8.03 -2.56
N HIS A 28 4.08 7.44 -3.12
CA HIS A 28 5.46 7.78 -2.78
C HIS A 28 6.23 7.92 -4.08
N GLU A 29 7.33 8.67 -4.05
CA GLU A 29 8.20 8.75 -5.20
C GLU A 29 8.75 7.36 -5.52
N ASN A 30 8.72 6.97 -6.78
CA ASN A 30 9.28 5.69 -7.22
C ASN A 30 10.78 5.82 -7.41
N SER A 31 11.51 5.85 -6.30
CA SER A 31 12.96 5.92 -6.26
C SER A 31 13.53 4.58 -5.81
N LYS A 32 14.82 4.39 -6.05
CA LYS A 32 15.50 3.18 -5.59
C LYS A 32 15.37 3.01 -4.07
N ILE A 33 15.53 4.11 -3.33
CA ILE A 33 15.44 4.07 -1.86
C ILE A 33 14.04 3.63 -1.42
N ASN A 34 13.00 4.21 -2.00
CA ASN A 34 11.62 3.86 -1.64
C ASN A 34 11.29 2.44 -2.07
N PHE A 35 11.78 2.01 -3.21
CA PHE A 35 11.55 0.65 -3.68
C PHE A 35 12.20 -0.38 -2.74
N GLU A 36 13.41 -0.09 -2.26
CA GLU A 36 14.10 -0.98 -1.33
C GLU A 36 13.39 -1.12 0.01
N LYS A 37 12.66 -0.10 0.44
CA LYS A 37 11.89 -0.14 1.69
C LYS A 37 10.38 -0.29 1.44
N LEU A 38 10.01 -0.90 0.32
CA LEU A 38 8.59 -1.03 -0.06
C LEU A 38 7.77 -1.73 1.02
N MET A 39 8.29 -2.78 1.64
CA MET A 39 7.55 -3.48 2.69
C MET A 39 7.28 -2.59 3.90
N ILE A 40 8.21 -1.70 4.23
CA ILE A 40 8.03 -0.73 5.30
C ILE A 40 6.91 0.24 4.93
N LEU A 41 6.92 0.73 3.69
CA LEU A 41 5.88 1.65 3.21
C LEU A 41 4.50 0.99 3.24
N ILE A 42 4.41 -0.25 2.83
CA ILE A 42 3.17 -1.01 2.85
C ILE A 42 2.68 -1.20 4.29
N ASN A 43 3.55 -1.63 5.19
CA ASN A 43 3.18 -1.83 6.59
C ASN A 43 2.70 -0.54 7.24
N ASP A 44 3.39 0.57 7.00
CA ASP A 44 3.01 1.86 7.56
C ASP A 44 1.65 2.32 7.01
N PHE A 45 1.42 2.13 5.72
CA PHE A 45 0.15 2.48 5.08
C PHE A 45 -1.00 1.68 5.69
N LEU A 46 -0.83 0.38 5.85
CA LEU A 46 -1.86 -0.47 6.44
C LEU A 46 -2.11 -0.10 7.90
N LYS A 47 -1.05 0.17 8.65
CA LYS A 47 -1.16 0.52 10.06
C LYS A 47 -1.94 1.83 10.26
N VAL A 48 -1.68 2.83 9.44
CA VAL A 48 -2.40 4.10 9.48
C VAL A 48 -3.90 3.89 9.22
N ASN A 49 -4.24 2.87 8.45
CA ASN A 49 -5.63 2.53 8.12
C ASN A 49 -6.16 1.37 9.00
N SER A 50 -5.56 1.17 10.17
CA SER A 50 -5.98 0.16 11.15
C SER A 50 -6.00 -1.26 10.57
N SER A 51 -5.03 -1.56 9.73
CA SER A 51 -4.94 -2.86 9.05
C SER A 51 -3.53 -3.44 9.17
N SER A 52 -3.38 -4.71 8.81
CA SER A 52 -2.09 -5.39 8.77
C SER A 52 -2.08 -6.39 7.62
N LEU A 53 -0.88 -6.85 7.22
CA LEU A 53 -0.75 -7.76 6.08
C LEU A 53 -1.50 -9.08 6.27
N ASP A 54 -1.58 -9.58 7.48
CA ASP A 54 -2.30 -10.83 7.75
C ASP A 54 -3.81 -10.70 7.60
N GLN A 55 -4.33 -9.48 7.51
CA GLN A 55 -5.75 -9.23 7.29
C GLN A 55 -6.09 -9.05 5.80
N ILE A 56 -5.10 -9.02 4.93
CA ILE A 56 -5.31 -8.80 3.51
C ILE A 56 -5.70 -10.12 2.85
N ASP A 57 -6.76 -10.07 2.07
CA ASP A 57 -7.19 -11.22 1.27
C ASP A 57 -6.33 -11.31 0.00
N VAL A 58 -5.89 -12.51 -0.29
CA VAL A 58 -5.03 -12.78 -1.44
C VAL A 58 -5.80 -13.55 -2.49
#